data_5f86bd16402238b5fdb9788c748b3c3c
#
_entry.id   5f86bd16402238b5fdb9788c748b3c3c
#
_cell.length_a   1.000
_cell.length_b   1.000
_cell.length_c   1.000
_cell.angle_alpha   90.00
_cell.angle_beta   90.00
_cell.angle_gamma   90.00
#
_symmetry.space_group_name_H-M   'P 1'
#
loop_
_entity.id
_entity.type
_entity.pdbx_description
1 polymer ?
#
loop_
_entity_poly.entity_id
_entity_poly.type
_entity_poly.pdbx_seq_one_letter_code
_entity_poly.pdbx_strand_id
1 'polypeptide(L)'
;MAETFAQMEERAISNAHAVSASEALQILESDANALLVDVRDDSEVDATGFGTRAICAPGRSVAWMADLESEYKSQELQDRSRRILTTCGDSPCYRGASAANVLTRMGFTDVSFVEGGMKALLSAGIATKQR
;
A
#
# COMPACT_ATOMS: atom_id res chain seq x y z
N MET A 1 25.11 4.75 16.53
CA MET A 1 25.49 4.48 15.13
C MET A 1 24.35 4.84 14.19
N ALA A 2 24.69 5.42 13.05
CA ALA A 2 23.69 5.78 12.06
C ALA A 2 23.18 4.55 11.30
N GLU A 3 21.90 4.49 11.04
CA GLU A 3 21.32 3.47 10.18
C GLU A 3 21.51 3.85 8.71
N THR A 4 21.69 2.84 7.86
CA THR A 4 21.66 3.01 6.41
C THR A 4 20.23 2.89 5.91
N PHE A 5 19.97 3.35 4.69
CA PHE A 5 18.68 3.14 4.04
C PHE A 5 18.34 1.65 3.95
N ALA A 6 19.32 0.80 3.61
CA ALA A 6 19.11 -0.65 3.51
C ALA A 6 18.67 -1.25 4.85
N GLN A 7 19.24 -0.78 5.96
CA GLN A 7 18.84 -1.23 7.29
C GLN A 7 17.43 -0.78 7.65
N MET A 8 17.05 0.43 7.29
CA MET A 8 15.68 0.93 7.50
C MET A 8 14.66 0.14 6.67
N GLU A 9 15.00 -0.16 5.43
CA GLU A 9 14.17 -0.98 4.52
C GLU A 9 13.98 -2.38 5.11
N GLU A 10 15.06 -3.03 5.52
CA GLU A 10 15.02 -4.37 6.10
C GLU A 10 14.14 -4.40 7.35
N ARG A 11 14.28 -3.42 8.21
CA ARG A 11 13.48 -3.34 9.44
C ARG A 11 11.98 -3.15 9.14
N ALA A 12 11.66 -2.28 8.19
CA ALA A 12 10.26 -2.06 7.80
C ALA A 12 9.65 -3.33 7.20
N ILE A 13 10.38 -4.00 6.33
CA ILE A 13 9.93 -5.23 5.68
C ILE A 13 9.76 -6.37 6.69
N SER A 14 10.68 -6.52 7.64
CA SER A 14 10.61 -7.60 8.62
C SER A 14 9.44 -7.48 9.58
N ASN A 15 8.89 -6.28 9.75
CA ASN A 15 7.74 -6.02 10.61
C ASN A 15 6.39 -6.07 9.88
N ALA A 16 6.39 -6.35 8.58
CA ALA A 16 5.17 -6.34 7.77
C ALA A 16 5.00 -7.69 7.05
N HIS A 17 3.76 -8.04 6.77
CA HIS A 17 3.46 -9.25 5.98
C HIS A 17 3.55 -8.92 4.50
N ALA A 18 4.29 -9.72 3.74
CA ALA A 18 4.51 -9.51 2.32
C ALA A 18 3.68 -10.46 1.46
N VAL A 19 3.21 -9.98 0.33
CA VAL A 19 2.62 -10.82 -0.72
C VAL A 19 3.32 -10.50 -2.05
N SER A 20 3.37 -11.47 -2.95
CA SER A 20 3.88 -11.22 -4.29
C SER A 20 2.86 -10.43 -5.12
N ALA A 21 3.31 -9.85 -6.24
CA ALA A 21 2.40 -9.16 -7.15
C ALA A 21 1.31 -10.11 -7.69
N SER A 22 1.64 -11.35 -8.04
CA SER A 22 0.66 -12.31 -8.52
C SER A 22 -0.36 -12.69 -7.44
N GLU A 23 0.07 -12.86 -6.19
CA GLU A 23 -0.84 -13.09 -5.06
C GLU A 23 -1.76 -11.89 -4.84
N ALA A 24 -1.21 -10.67 -4.92
CA ALA A 24 -1.99 -9.45 -4.76
C ALA A 24 -3.09 -9.34 -5.81
N LEU A 25 -2.78 -9.65 -7.06
CA LEU A 25 -3.77 -9.64 -8.14
C LEU A 25 -4.86 -10.68 -7.92
N GLN A 26 -4.49 -11.88 -7.46
CA GLN A 26 -5.46 -12.92 -7.12
C GLN A 26 -6.39 -12.49 -5.99
N ILE A 27 -5.85 -11.85 -4.96
CA ILE A 27 -6.63 -11.32 -3.84
C ILE A 27 -7.62 -10.27 -4.33
N LEU A 28 -7.16 -9.32 -5.14
CA LEU A 28 -8.02 -8.25 -5.66
C LEU A 28 -9.12 -8.79 -6.57
N GLU A 29 -8.83 -9.85 -7.32
CA GLU A 29 -9.80 -10.48 -8.20
C GLU A 29 -10.84 -11.30 -7.45
N SER A 30 -10.43 -12.03 -6.42
CA SER A 30 -11.30 -12.96 -5.70
C SER A 30 -12.03 -12.36 -4.51
N ASP A 31 -11.57 -11.24 -3.97
CA ASP A 31 -12.14 -10.60 -2.79
C ASP A 31 -12.60 -9.18 -3.15
N ALA A 32 -13.91 -9.02 -3.33
CA ALA A 32 -14.49 -7.72 -3.68
C ALA A 32 -14.26 -6.65 -2.61
N ASN A 33 -13.99 -7.05 -1.37
CA ASN A 33 -13.73 -6.12 -0.26
C ASN A 33 -12.24 -5.78 -0.09
N ALA A 34 -11.35 -6.45 -0.82
CA ALA A 34 -9.93 -6.12 -0.77
C ALA A 34 -9.66 -4.77 -1.43
N LEU A 35 -8.78 -3.99 -0.84
CA LEU A 35 -8.44 -2.66 -1.31
C LEU A 35 -6.93 -2.54 -1.49
N LEU A 36 -6.50 -2.02 -2.63
CA LEU A 36 -5.10 -1.67 -2.85
C LEU A 36 -4.92 -0.19 -2.48
N VAL A 37 -3.96 0.08 -1.61
CA VAL A 37 -3.62 1.44 -1.18
C VAL A 37 -2.25 1.79 -1.77
N ASP A 38 -2.24 2.73 -2.71
CA ASP A 38 -1.04 3.18 -3.40
C ASP A 38 -0.47 4.38 -2.66
N VAL A 39 0.69 4.20 -2.04
CA VAL A 39 1.32 5.24 -1.22
C VAL A 39 2.43 5.99 -1.95
N ARG A 40 2.51 5.86 -3.27
CA ARG A 40 3.49 6.59 -4.08
C ARG A 40 3.17 8.08 -4.12
N ASP A 41 4.17 8.87 -4.49
CA ASP A 41 3.99 10.30 -4.71
C ASP A 41 3.10 10.54 -5.94
N ASP A 42 2.44 11.69 -5.97
CA ASP A 42 1.55 12.07 -7.07
C ASP A 42 2.22 11.99 -8.44
N SER A 43 3.48 12.42 -8.54
CA SER A 43 4.22 12.36 -9.81
C SER A 43 4.42 10.94 -10.32
N GLU A 44 4.65 9.99 -9.41
CA GLU A 44 4.79 8.58 -9.77
C GLU A 44 3.46 8.00 -10.27
N VAL A 45 2.39 8.35 -9.58
CA VAL A 45 1.03 7.92 -9.96
C VAL A 45 0.64 8.49 -11.31
N ASP A 46 0.91 9.77 -11.54
CA ASP A 46 0.57 10.43 -12.80
C ASP A 46 1.34 9.83 -13.98
N ALA A 47 2.57 9.35 -13.74
CA ALA A 47 3.41 8.76 -14.80
C ALA A 47 2.88 7.40 -15.30
N THR A 48 2.29 6.59 -14.42
CA THR A 48 1.89 5.21 -14.75
C THR A 48 0.40 4.95 -14.65
N GLY A 49 -0.36 5.84 -13.99
CA GLY A 49 -1.69 5.51 -13.51
C GLY A 49 -1.63 4.69 -12.24
N PHE A 50 -2.76 4.35 -11.70
CA PHE A 50 -2.90 3.53 -10.49
C PHE A 50 -3.94 2.44 -10.71
N GLY A 51 -3.95 1.43 -9.86
CA GLY A 51 -4.87 0.29 -9.99
C GLY A 51 -6.33 0.73 -10.02
N THR A 52 -7.14 0.10 -10.88
CA THR A 52 -8.57 0.45 -11.00
C THR A 52 -9.33 0.26 -9.71
N ARG A 53 -8.84 -0.61 -8.83
CA ARG A 53 -9.44 -0.88 -7.51
C ARG A 53 -8.57 -0.35 -6.38
N ALA A 54 -7.79 0.69 -6.65
CA ALA A 54 -6.89 1.29 -5.67
C ALA A 54 -7.38 2.68 -5.28
N ILE A 55 -6.97 3.09 -4.09
CA ILE A 55 -6.98 4.49 -3.69
C ILE A 55 -5.56 4.98 -3.57
N CYS A 56 -5.35 6.27 -3.78
CA CYS A 56 -4.04 6.90 -3.62
C CYS A 56 -3.98 7.58 -2.26
N ALA A 57 -2.95 7.24 -1.49
CA ALA A 57 -2.73 7.79 -0.16
C ALA A 57 -1.24 8.13 0.02
N PRO A 58 -0.76 9.18 -0.67
CA PRO A 58 0.68 9.48 -0.73
C PRO A 58 1.24 9.86 0.64
N GLY A 59 2.45 9.37 0.89
CA GLY A 59 3.22 9.72 2.09
C GLY A 59 2.47 9.43 3.37
N ARG A 60 2.44 10.43 4.25
CA ARG A 60 1.76 10.33 5.55
C ARG A 60 0.23 10.41 5.46
N SER A 61 -0.31 10.70 4.29
CA SER A 61 -1.76 10.81 4.10
C SER A 61 -2.51 9.55 4.53
N VAL A 62 -1.90 8.37 4.41
CA VAL A 62 -2.54 7.11 4.78
C VAL A 62 -3.02 7.13 6.24
N ALA A 63 -2.24 7.69 7.15
CA ALA A 63 -2.61 7.78 8.56
C ALA A 63 -3.82 8.71 8.76
N TRP A 64 -3.84 9.86 8.08
CA TRP A 64 -4.99 10.78 8.17
C TRP A 64 -6.26 10.15 7.60
N MET A 65 -6.12 9.48 6.47
CA MET A 65 -7.24 8.88 5.77
C MET A 65 -7.84 7.71 6.54
N ALA A 66 -7.02 7.01 7.31
CA ALA A 66 -7.46 5.87 8.13
C ALA A 66 -7.94 6.28 9.52
N ASP A 67 -7.65 7.50 9.95
CA ASP A 67 -8.07 8.00 11.26
C ASP A 67 -9.59 8.15 11.30
N LEU A 68 -10.22 7.55 12.31
CA LEU A 68 -11.68 7.60 12.47
C LEU A 68 -12.19 9.00 12.80
N GLU A 69 -11.32 9.87 13.32
CA GLU A 69 -11.69 11.21 13.82
C GLU A 69 -11.15 12.34 12.94
N SER A 70 -10.36 12.04 11.93
CA SER A 70 -9.80 13.06 11.05
C SER A 70 -10.84 13.63 10.08
N GLU A 71 -10.79 14.94 9.83
CA GLU A 71 -11.59 15.54 8.77
C GLU A 71 -11.15 15.13 7.37
N TYR A 72 -9.95 14.55 7.26
CA TYR A 72 -9.40 14.01 6.00
C TYR A 72 -9.63 12.51 5.82
N LYS A 73 -10.45 11.91 6.67
CA LYS A 73 -10.69 10.46 6.63
C LYS A 73 -11.29 10.01 5.30
N SER A 74 -10.84 8.85 4.85
CA SER A 74 -11.38 8.19 3.66
C SER A 74 -12.40 7.14 4.09
N GLN A 75 -13.56 7.13 3.48
CA GLN A 75 -14.59 6.09 3.75
C GLN A 75 -14.04 4.69 3.42
N GLU A 76 -13.13 4.60 2.48
CA GLU A 76 -12.51 3.34 2.07
C GLU A 76 -11.62 2.73 3.16
N LEU A 77 -11.16 3.54 4.11
CA LEU A 77 -10.20 3.12 5.15
C LEU A 77 -10.81 3.17 6.57
N GLN A 78 -12.11 3.04 6.71
CA GLN A 78 -12.75 3.09 8.03
C GLN A 78 -13.04 1.69 8.63
N ASP A 79 -13.24 0.68 7.79
CA ASP A 79 -13.49 -0.68 8.26
C ASP A 79 -12.18 -1.39 8.59
N ARG A 80 -11.90 -1.59 9.86
CA ARG A 80 -10.66 -2.21 10.36
C ARG A 80 -10.54 -3.70 10.00
N SER A 81 -11.62 -4.34 9.61
CA SER A 81 -11.58 -5.75 9.17
C SER A 81 -11.34 -5.90 7.67
N ARG A 82 -11.34 -4.80 6.93
CA ARG A 82 -11.13 -4.81 5.49
C ARG A 82 -9.72 -5.30 5.15
N ARG A 83 -9.61 -6.13 4.12
CA ARG A 83 -8.33 -6.62 3.63
C ARG A 83 -7.61 -5.54 2.85
N ILE A 84 -6.44 -5.14 3.31
CA ILE A 84 -5.67 -4.03 2.74
C ILE A 84 -4.35 -4.55 2.16
N LEU A 85 -4.05 -4.12 0.94
CA LEU A 85 -2.75 -4.33 0.31
C LEU A 85 -2.13 -2.95 0.08
N THR A 86 -0.90 -2.74 0.57
CA THR A 86 -0.19 -1.47 0.34
C THR A 86 0.88 -1.64 -0.73
N THR A 87 1.11 -0.62 -1.52
CA THR A 87 2.14 -0.65 -2.56
C THR A 87 2.84 0.70 -2.69
N CYS A 88 4.13 0.66 -2.97
CA CYS A 88 4.90 1.82 -3.42
C CYS A 88 5.46 1.56 -4.82
N GLY A 89 6.55 2.22 -5.20
CA GLY A 89 7.07 2.17 -6.56
C GLY A 89 7.83 0.90 -6.90
N ASP A 90 9.01 0.77 -6.33
CA ASP A 90 9.95 -0.32 -6.61
C ASP A 90 11.02 -0.35 -5.52
N SER A 91 11.73 -1.46 -5.41
CA SER A 91 12.92 -1.53 -4.57
C SER A 91 14.05 -0.67 -5.17
N PRO A 92 14.80 0.09 -4.38
CA PRO A 92 14.71 0.14 -2.91
C PRO A 92 13.66 1.16 -2.46
N CYS A 93 12.57 0.65 -1.90
CA CYS A 93 11.52 1.49 -1.34
C CYS A 93 10.78 0.70 -0.27
N TYR A 94 10.60 1.29 0.91
CA TYR A 94 9.88 0.64 2.00
C TYR A 94 8.60 1.37 2.40
N ARG A 95 8.13 2.31 1.56
CA ARG A 95 6.90 3.08 1.86
C ARG A 95 5.67 2.19 1.98
N GLY A 96 5.58 1.14 1.14
CA GLY A 96 4.48 0.17 1.22
C GLY A 96 4.50 -0.61 2.52
N ALA A 97 5.67 -1.13 2.91
CA ALA A 97 5.84 -1.86 4.16
C ALA A 97 5.60 -0.94 5.37
N SER A 98 6.09 0.30 5.34
CA SER A 98 5.83 1.28 6.38
C SER A 98 4.36 1.59 6.53
N ALA A 99 3.64 1.77 5.42
CA ALA A 99 2.20 2.03 5.44
C ALA A 99 1.44 0.84 6.03
N ALA A 100 1.84 -0.39 5.70
CA ALA A 100 1.24 -1.58 6.28
C ALA A 100 1.42 -1.60 7.80
N ASN A 101 2.60 -1.23 8.29
CA ASN A 101 2.88 -1.16 9.72
C ASN A 101 2.03 -0.08 10.41
N VAL A 102 1.87 1.08 9.77
CA VAL A 102 1.03 2.17 10.28
C VAL A 102 -0.43 1.70 10.41
N LEU A 103 -0.96 1.11 9.36
CA LEU A 103 -2.36 0.64 9.37
C LEU A 103 -2.58 -0.45 10.41
N THR A 104 -1.62 -1.35 10.58
CA THR A 104 -1.68 -2.38 11.63
C THR A 104 -1.75 -1.73 13.02
N ARG A 105 -0.92 -0.74 13.27
CA ARG A 105 -0.97 0.01 14.55
C ARG A 105 -2.28 0.77 14.75
N MET A 106 -2.95 1.14 13.66
CA MET A 106 -4.24 1.83 13.70
C MET A 106 -5.42 0.86 13.85
N GLY A 107 -5.15 -0.43 14.02
CA GLY A 107 -6.16 -1.43 14.32
C GLY A 107 -6.62 -2.31 13.15
N PHE A 108 -6.06 -2.14 11.96
CA PHE A 108 -6.37 -3.04 10.85
C PHE A 108 -5.80 -4.44 11.12
N THR A 109 -6.58 -5.46 10.85
CA THR A 109 -6.26 -6.85 11.21
C THR A 109 -5.74 -7.70 10.05
N ASP A 110 -5.85 -7.20 8.81
CA ASP A 110 -5.44 -7.95 7.61
C ASP A 110 -4.78 -7.00 6.61
N VAL A 111 -3.49 -6.72 6.85
CA VAL A 111 -2.71 -5.80 6.02
C VAL A 111 -1.46 -6.49 5.52
N SER A 112 -1.20 -6.40 4.23
CA SER A 112 0.02 -6.90 3.60
C SER A 112 0.57 -5.83 2.67
N PHE A 113 1.88 -5.84 2.44
CA PHE A 113 2.46 -5.00 1.40
C PHE A 113 2.84 -5.84 0.18
N VAL A 114 2.84 -5.23 -1.00
CA VAL A 114 3.17 -5.91 -2.25
C VAL A 114 4.69 -5.83 -2.49
N GLU A 115 5.35 -6.99 -2.54
CA GLU A 115 6.78 -7.06 -2.86
C GLU A 115 7.02 -6.56 -4.29
N GLY A 116 8.04 -5.74 -4.46
CA GLY A 116 8.37 -5.15 -5.76
C GLY A 116 7.47 -3.98 -6.16
N GLY A 117 6.47 -3.65 -5.35
CA GLY A 117 5.65 -2.47 -5.51
C GLY A 117 4.87 -2.41 -6.81
N MET A 118 4.57 -1.20 -7.25
CA MET A 118 3.78 -0.98 -8.45
C MET A 118 4.47 -1.46 -9.72
N LYS A 119 5.80 -1.43 -9.76
CA LYS A 119 6.56 -1.98 -10.90
C LYS A 119 6.24 -3.46 -11.09
N ALA A 120 6.23 -4.24 -10.01
CA ALA A 120 5.91 -5.66 -10.08
C ALA A 120 4.44 -5.89 -10.44
N LEU A 121 3.53 -5.08 -9.93
CA LEU A 121 2.10 -5.16 -10.27
C LEU A 121 1.86 -4.86 -11.76
N LEU A 122 2.54 -3.84 -12.31
CA LEU A 122 2.44 -3.52 -13.73
C LEU A 122 2.98 -4.66 -14.60
N SER A 123 4.11 -5.26 -14.21
CA SER A 123 4.67 -6.42 -14.91
C SER A 123 3.75 -7.63 -14.86
N ALA A 124 2.98 -7.77 -13.79
CA ALA A 124 2.01 -8.86 -13.63
C ALA A 124 0.67 -8.59 -14.33
N GLY A 125 0.48 -7.40 -14.88
CA GLY A 125 -0.69 -7.08 -15.70
C GLY A 125 -1.83 -6.38 -14.99
N ILE A 126 -1.58 -5.68 -13.88
CA ILE A 126 -2.63 -4.94 -13.18
C ILE A 126 -3.31 -3.94 -14.12
N ALA A 127 -4.63 -3.90 -14.08
CA ALA A 127 -5.40 -2.88 -14.80
C ALA A 127 -5.25 -1.53 -14.09
N THR A 128 -5.02 -0.47 -14.86
CA THR A 128 -4.78 0.87 -14.33
C THR A 128 -5.76 1.88 -14.89
N LYS A 129 -5.88 3.01 -14.20
CA LYS A 129 -6.63 4.18 -14.63
C LYS A 129 -5.84 5.43 -14.31
N GLN A 130 -6.13 6.52 -15.00
CA GLN A 130 -5.56 7.84 -14.72
C GLN A 130 -6.48 8.60 -13.77
N ARG A 131 -5.90 9.52 -13.04
CA ARG A 131 -6.67 10.43 -12.19
C ARG A 131 -7.44 11.42 -13.01
#